data_815c7c8224da74ef84aa6ba3c579692b
#
_entry.id   815c7c8224da74ef84aa6ba3c579692b
#
_cell.length_a   1.000
_cell.length_b   1.000
_cell.length_c   1.000
_cell.angle_alpha   90.00
_cell.angle_beta   90.00
_cell.angle_gamma   90.00
#
_symmetry.space_group_name_H-M   'P 1'
#
loop_
_entity.id
_entity.type
_entity.pdbx_description
1 polymer ?
#
loop_
_entity_poly.entity_id
_entity_poly.type
_entity_poly.pdbx_seq_one_letter_code
_entity_poly.pdbx_strand_id
1 'polypeptide(L)'
;GSWHKLTPQKSIEIQENLDSDLGFALDECTSPFSDYNYTKESLIRTHNWAIQSLKSKTRKDFLLFGVVQGGLWKGLRTESAKFISSLDFNGYGIGGPVGKNQKEMLKIAQWVLEVLPEEKPKHMLGIGHPTDLEPLVKLGIDSFDCVAPARYARHGYAFYKNKKLDLNKSIYLNDHLPIDKNCNCYTCQNFSRQYLCYLFKISEFLAMRLLTIHNLFYIFQKMQEIKNKIRKDLI
;
A
#
# COMPACT_ATOMS: atom_id res chain seq x y z
N GLY A 1 -15.87 0.68 25.45
CA GLY A 1 -15.16 1.74 24.78
C GLY A 1 -16.04 2.96 24.56
N SER A 2 -15.44 4.14 24.55
CA SER A 2 -16.16 5.40 24.28
C SER A 2 -16.31 5.61 22.76
N TRP A 3 -17.40 6.28 22.37
CA TRP A 3 -17.59 6.72 20.99
C TRP A 3 -16.75 7.96 20.70
N HIS A 4 -16.02 7.95 19.57
CA HIS A 4 -15.24 9.09 19.10
C HIS A 4 -15.64 9.43 17.67
N LYS A 5 -15.81 10.74 17.38
CA LYS A 5 -16.03 11.21 16.02
C LYS A 5 -14.71 11.64 15.43
N LEU A 6 -14.25 10.94 14.39
CA LEU A 6 -13.10 11.36 13.59
C LEU A 6 -13.54 12.41 12.57
N THR A 7 -12.95 13.59 12.66
CA THR A 7 -13.14 14.70 11.71
C THR A 7 -11.82 14.98 11.00
N PRO A 8 -11.81 15.72 9.87
CA PRO A 8 -10.58 16.14 9.21
C PRO A 8 -9.62 16.84 10.16
N GLN A 9 -10.13 17.76 10.98
CA GLN A 9 -9.34 18.48 11.99
C GLN A 9 -8.71 17.52 12.98
N LYS A 10 -9.51 16.59 13.53
CA LYS A 10 -9.00 15.64 14.52
C LYS A 10 -8.00 14.66 13.90
N SER A 11 -8.19 14.28 12.64
CA SER A 11 -7.24 13.43 11.90
C SER A 11 -5.88 14.11 11.75
N ILE A 12 -5.86 15.39 11.37
CA ILE A 12 -4.60 16.15 11.23
C ILE A 12 -3.94 16.36 12.59
N GLU A 13 -4.69 16.79 13.62
CA GLU A 13 -4.19 16.92 14.98
C GLU A 13 -3.50 15.63 15.48
N ILE A 14 -4.11 14.46 15.24
CA ILE A 14 -3.53 13.18 15.65
C ILE A 14 -2.22 12.92 14.90
N GLN A 15 -2.18 13.12 13.58
CA GLN A 15 -0.99 12.88 12.77
C GLN A 15 0.15 13.82 13.16
N GLU A 16 -0.12 15.08 13.43
CA GLU A 16 0.86 16.05 13.92
C GLU A 16 1.35 15.72 15.34
N ASN A 17 0.45 15.29 16.25
CA ASN A 17 0.80 14.89 17.62
C ASN A 17 1.63 13.59 17.67
N LEU A 18 1.50 12.71 16.67
CA LEU A 18 2.35 11.53 16.49
C LEU A 18 3.75 11.89 15.93
N ASP A 19 4.01 13.15 15.69
CA ASP A 19 5.23 13.70 15.12
C ASP A 19 5.56 13.05 13.75
N SER A 20 4.52 12.79 12.95
CA SER A 20 4.67 12.24 11.62
C SER A 20 5.32 13.26 10.68
N ASP A 21 6.25 12.81 9.82
CA ASP A 21 6.84 13.64 8.76
C ASP A 21 5.85 13.86 7.61
N LEU A 22 5.02 12.85 7.34
CA LEU A 22 4.05 12.82 6.24
C LEU A 22 2.72 12.23 6.72
N GLY A 23 1.63 12.81 6.24
CA GLY A 23 0.29 12.30 6.49
C GLY A 23 -0.64 12.47 5.30
N PHE A 24 -1.86 11.96 5.45
CA PHE A 24 -2.89 12.02 4.43
C PHE A 24 -4.12 12.77 4.94
N ALA A 25 -4.74 13.55 4.04
CA ALA A 25 -6.04 14.13 4.29
C ALA A 25 -7.08 13.03 4.55
N LEU A 26 -8.02 13.28 5.45
CA LEU A 26 -9.12 12.34 5.69
C LEU A 26 -9.95 12.19 4.42
N ASP A 27 -10.25 10.95 4.06
CA ASP A 27 -11.01 10.59 2.87
C ASP A 27 -12.05 9.49 3.15
N GLU A 28 -12.93 9.27 2.22
CA GLU A 28 -13.85 8.13 2.25
C GLU A 28 -13.49 7.11 1.17
N CYS A 29 -12.88 6.00 1.61
CA CYS A 29 -12.63 4.85 0.76
C CYS A 29 -13.92 4.05 0.56
N THR A 30 -14.51 4.12 -0.63
CA THR A 30 -15.74 3.38 -0.96
C THR A 30 -15.48 1.90 -1.14
N SER A 31 -16.53 1.08 -0.92
CA SER A 31 -16.50 -0.34 -1.26
C SER A 31 -16.33 -0.54 -2.78
N PRO A 32 -15.64 -1.61 -3.24
CA PRO A 32 -15.59 -1.96 -4.66
C PRO A 32 -16.96 -2.32 -5.26
N PHE A 33 -17.98 -2.52 -4.41
CA PHE A 33 -19.37 -2.80 -4.79
C PHE A 33 -20.29 -1.58 -4.71
N SER A 34 -19.77 -0.41 -4.31
CA SER A 34 -20.54 0.83 -4.29
C SER A 34 -20.94 1.24 -5.71
N ASP A 35 -22.18 1.70 -5.87
CA ASP A 35 -22.66 2.23 -7.15
C ASP A 35 -22.07 3.62 -7.49
N TYR A 36 -22.40 4.10 -8.68
CA TYR A 36 -21.89 5.38 -9.17
C TYR A 36 -22.37 6.56 -8.32
N ASN A 37 -23.65 6.58 -7.94
CA ASN A 37 -24.25 7.70 -7.22
C ASN A 37 -23.64 7.84 -5.82
N TYR A 38 -23.57 6.74 -5.08
CA TYR A 38 -22.91 6.72 -3.77
C TYR A 38 -21.42 7.14 -3.87
N THR A 39 -20.71 6.62 -4.88
CA THR A 39 -19.30 6.98 -5.07
C THR A 39 -19.13 8.47 -5.40
N LYS A 40 -20.04 9.07 -6.15
CA LYS A 40 -20.05 10.51 -6.43
C LYS A 40 -20.32 11.34 -5.16
N GLU A 41 -21.27 10.93 -4.34
CA GLU A 41 -21.54 11.59 -3.04
C GLU A 41 -20.34 11.48 -2.08
N SER A 42 -19.72 10.31 -2.00
CA SER A 42 -18.51 10.12 -1.17
C SER A 42 -17.34 10.96 -1.67
N LEU A 43 -17.25 11.18 -3.00
CA LEU A 43 -16.24 12.03 -3.59
C LEU A 43 -16.41 13.49 -3.15
N ILE A 44 -17.64 14.00 -3.12
CA ILE A 44 -17.95 15.36 -2.64
C ILE A 44 -17.54 15.49 -1.15
N ARG A 45 -17.84 14.47 -0.32
CA ARG A 45 -17.40 14.47 1.08
C ARG A 45 -15.89 14.49 1.21
N THR A 46 -15.19 13.65 0.45
CA THR A 46 -13.72 13.57 0.41
C THR A 46 -13.11 14.90 0.01
N HIS A 47 -13.65 15.58 -1.02
CA HIS A 47 -13.18 16.89 -1.46
C HIS A 47 -13.36 17.97 -0.37
N ASN A 48 -14.50 17.98 0.32
CA ASN A 48 -14.74 18.87 1.44
C ASN A 48 -13.78 18.62 2.61
N TRP A 49 -13.51 17.35 2.91
CA TRP A 49 -12.56 16.96 3.96
C TRP A 49 -11.10 17.29 3.58
N ALA A 50 -10.75 17.22 2.31
CA ALA A 50 -9.44 17.66 1.82
C ALA A 50 -9.19 19.14 2.11
N ILE A 51 -10.17 20.02 1.82
CA ILE A 51 -10.10 21.45 2.16
C ILE A 51 -9.97 21.66 3.67
N GLN A 52 -10.77 20.95 4.46
CA GLN A 52 -10.74 21.07 5.93
C GLN A 52 -9.42 20.57 6.50
N SER A 53 -8.85 19.49 5.95
CA SER A 53 -7.55 18.96 6.35
C SER A 53 -6.43 19.98 6.12
N LEU A 54 -6.39 20.62 4.94
CA LEU A 54 -5.42 21.68 4.64
C LEU A 54 -5.52 22.84 5.60
N LYS A 55 -6.76 23.30 5.90
CA LYS A 55 -6.99 24.40 6.85
C LYS A 55 -6.59 24.07 8.29
N SER A 56 -6.56 22.79 8.64
CA SER A 56 -6.26 22.32 10.00
C SER A 56 -4.78 22.02 10.22
N LYS A 57 -3.98 21.98 9.16
CA LYS A 57 -2.53 21.78 9.24
C LYS A 57 -1.88 22.99 9.92
N THR A 58 -1.10 22.73 10.98
CA THR A 58 -0.41 23.77 11.76
C THR A 58 1.12 23.69 11.61
N ARG A 59 1.69 22.51 11.53
CA ARG A 59 3.11 22.28 11.38
C ARG A 59 3.58 22.54 9.94
N LYS A 60 4.59 23.38 9.78
CA LYS A 60 5.17 23.71 8.45
C LYS A 60 5.96 22.56 7.84
N ASP A 61 6.61 21.77 8.68
CA ASP A 61 7.45 20.61 8.30
C ASP A 61 6.65 19.31 8.05
N PHE A 62 5.37 19.28 8.43
CA PHE A 62 4.47 18.17 8.13
C PHE A 62 4.03 18.18 6.66
N LEU A 63 4.37 17.14 5.91
CA LEU A 63 3.97 16.99 4.52
C LEU A 63 2.57 16.37 4.43
N LEU A 64 1.60 17.11 3.92
CA LEU A 64 0.22 16.63 3.79
C LEU A 64 -0.08 16.25 2.35
N PHE A 65 -0.52 15.00 2.14
CA PHE A 65 -0.94 14.47 0.85
C PHE A 65 -2.46 14.49 0.71
N GLY A 66 -2.93 14.95 -0.44
CA GLY A 66 -4.35 14.84 -0.81
C GLY A 66 -4.67 13.46 -1.36
N VAL A 67 -5.88 12.95 -1.12
CA VAL A 67 -6.29 11.62 -1.57
C VAL A 67 -7.24 11.70 -2.74
N VAL A 68 -6.87 11.06 -3.86
CA VAL A 68 -7.69 10.92 -5.06
C VAL A 68 -8.55 9.67 -4.94
N GLN A 69 -9.88 9.85 -4.91
CA GLN A 69 -10.88 8.81 -4.90
C GLN A 69 -11.67 8.75 -6.23
N GLY A 70 -12.77 8.02 -6.33
CA GLY A 70 -13.63 7.94 -7.52
C GLY A 70 -13.97 6.54 -7.98
N GLY A 71 -13.65 5.52 -7.15
CA GLY A 71 -14.03 4.13 -7.38
C GLY A 71 -13.46 3.57 -8.70
N LEU A 72 -14.30 2.87 -9.43
CA LEU A 72 -13.93 2.23 -10.71
C LEU A 72 -14.29 3.09 -11.93
N TRP A 73 -14.70 4.35 -11.76
CA TRP A 73 -15.20 5.22 -12.84
C TRP A 73 -14.18 6.27 -13.27
N LYS A 74 -13.79 6.21 -14.54
CA LYS A 74 -12.80 7.15 -15.12
C LYS A 74 -13.19 8.61 -14.87
N GLY A 75 -14.45 8.98 -15.10
CA GLY A 75 -14.93 10.36 -14.93
C GLY A 75 -14.70 10.88 -13.51
N LEU A 76 -15.10 10.10 -12.48
CA LEU A 76 -14.93 10.47 -11.08
C LEU A 76 -13.45 10.51 -10.66
N ARG A 77 -12.62 9.58 -11.15
CA ARG A 77 -11.16 9.59 -10.91
C ARG A 77 -10.51 10.84 -11.48
N THR A 78 -10.84 11.19 -12.72
CA THR A 78 -10.31 12.38 -13.39
C THR A 78 -10.79 13.67 -12.70
N GLU A 79 -12.07 13.74 -12.31
CA GLU A 79 -12.63 14.84 -11.53
C GLU A 79 -11.89 15.02 -10.20
N SER A 80 -11.71 13.92 -9.45
CA SER A 80 -11.00 13.94 -8.19
C SER A 80 -9.54 14.37 -8.35
N ALA A 81 -8.84 13.84 -9.34
CA ALA A 81 -7.46 14.20 -9.61
C ALA A 81 -7.30 15.69 -9.91
N LYS A 82 -8.18 16.26 -10.73
CA LYS A 82 -8.21 17.70 -11.04
C LYS A 82 -8.48 18.54 -9.79
N PHE A 83 -9.47 18.14 -9.00
CA PHE A 83 -9.82 18.89 -7.79
C PHE A 83 -8.70 18.86 -6.76
N ILE A 84 -8.18 17.66 -6.42
CA ILE A 84 -7.13 17.50 -5.42
C ILE A 84 -5.82 18.17 -5.87
N SER A 85 -5.47 18.11 -7.16
CA SER A 85 -4.28 18.79 -7.67
C SER A 85 -4.40 20.31 -7.74
N SER A 86 -5.62 20.85 -7.72
CA SER A 86 -5.84 22.31 -7.62
C SER A 86 -5.62 22.86 -6.20
N LEU A 87 -5.48 21.99 -5.20
CA LEU A 87 -5.22 22.35 -3.81
C LEU A 87 -3.72 22.27 -3.50
N ASP A 88 -3.26 23.00 -2.48
CA ASP A 88 -1.84 23.09 -2.11
C ASP A 88 -1.38 21.91 -1.25
N PHE A 89 -1.48 20.69 -1.77
CA PHE A 89 -0.93 19.48 -1.18
C PHE A 89 0.54 19.28 -1.56
N ASN A 90 1.31 18.66 -0.68
CA ASN A 90 2.72 18.32 -0.90
C ASN A 90 2.89 17.09 -1.82
N GLY A 91 1.84 16.28 -1.99
CA GLY A 91 1.82 15.09 -2.84
C GLY A 91 0.42 14.50 -2.89
N TYR A 92 0.28 13.34 -3.53
CA TYR A 92 -1.02 12.72 -3.80
C TYR A 92 -1.04 11.25 -3.43
N GLY A 93 -2.08 10.83 -2.70
CA GLY A 93 -2.45 9.44 -2.48
C GLY A 93 -3.50 8.99 -3.50
N ILE A 94 -3.31 7.84 -4.12
CA ILE A 94 -4.33 7.20 -4.98
C ILE A 94 -4.98 6.12 -4.13
N GLY A 95 -6.21 6.39 -3.69
CA GLY A 95 -6.97 5.55 -2.76
C GLY A 95 -8.15 4.82 -3.40
N GLY A 96 -8.85 4.02 -2.58
CA GLY A 96 -10.08 3.33 -2.93
C GLY A 96 -9.90 2.06 -3.74
N PRO A 97 -11.00 1.46 -4.23
CA PRO A 97 -10.95 0.26 -5.03
C PRO A 97 -10.27 0.55 -6.37
N VAL A 98 -9.24 -0.24 -6.68
CA VAL A 98 -8.42 -0.08 -7.90
C VAL A 98 -8.61 -1.24 -8.88
N GLY A 99 -9.78 -1.85 -8.89
CA GLY A 99 -10.11 -2.95 -9.80
C GLY A 99 -9.93 -4.34 -9.19
N LYS A 100 -10.28 -5.37 -9.97
CA LYS A 100 -10.29 -6.78 -9.57
C LYS A 100 -8.99 -7.51 -9.89
N ASN A 101 -8.14 -6.92 -10.72
CA ASN A 101 -6.90 -7.49 -11.21
C ASN A 101 -5.88 -6.39 -11.56
N GLN A 102 -4.64 -6.81 -11.80
CA GLN A 102 -3.54 -5.89 -12.11
C GLN A 102 -3.83 -4.99 -13.31
N LYS A 103 -4.43 -5.52 -14.39
CA LYS A 103 -4.73 -4.74 -15.61
C LYS A 103 -5.70 -3.59 -15.34
N GLU A 104 -6.74 -3.85 -14.55
CA GLU A 104 -7.69 -2.80 -14.14
C GLU A 104 -7.03 -1.78 -13.23
N MET A 105 -6.22 -2.24 -12.28
CA MET A 105 -5.46 -1.39 -11.36
C MET A 105 -4.54 -0.43 -12.12
N LEU A 106 -3.74 -0.92 -13.05
CA LEU A 106 -2.85 -0.10 -13.88
C LEU A 106 -3.64 0.93 -14.70
N LYS A 107 -4.77 0.51 -15.28
CA LYS A 107 -5.66 1.42 -16.02
C LYS A 107 -6.24 2.53 -15.15
N ILE A 108 -6.65 2.21 -13.92
CA ILE A 108 -7.17 3.22 -12.97
C ILE A 108 -6.05 4.16 -12.52
N ALA A 109 -4.88 3.65 -12.22
CA ALA A 109 -3.70 4.46 -11.87
C ALA A 109 -3.36 5.42 -13.03
N GLN A 110 -3.34 4.93 -14.27
CA GLN A 110 -3.07 5.74 -15.45
C GLN A 110 -4.06 6.90 -15.60
N TRP A 111 -5.37 6.69 -15.41
CA TRP A 111 -6.36 7.77 -15.49
C TRP A 111 -6.12 8.92 -14.52
N VAL A 112 -5.57 8.60 -13.36
CA VAL A 112 -5.24 9.60 -12.33
C VAL A 112 -3.92 10.28 -12.66
N LEU A 113 -2.91 9.51 -13.05
CA LEU A 113 -1.57 10.01 -13.36
C LEU A 113 -1.53 10.92 -14.59
N GLU A 114 -2.42 10.70 -15.58
CA GLU A 114 -2.59 11.60 -16.75
C GLU A 114 -3.01 13.04 -16.34
N VAL A 115 -3.45 13.24 -15.10
CA VAL A 115 -3.99 14.53 -14.61
C VAL A 115 -3.11 15.14 -13.53
N LEU A 116 -2.49 14.32 -12.70
CA LEU A 116 -1.66 14.79 -11.57
C LEU A 116 -0.35 15.42 -12.05
N PRO A 117 0.11 16.52 -11.43
CA PRO A 117 1.41 17.13 -11.72
C PRO A 117 2.56 16.12 -11.57
N GLU A 118 3.49 16.13 -12.51
CA GLU A 118 4.60 15.17 -12.53
C GLU A 118 5.59 15.40 -11.38
N GLU A 119 5.82 16.64 -11.02
CA GLU A 119 6.81 17.08 -10.02
C GLU A 119 6.46 16.76 -8.56
N LYS A 120 5.19 16.44 -8.27
CA LYS A 120 4.76 16.10 -6.91
C LYS A 120 4.68 14.58 -6.72
N PRO A 121 5.12 14.05 -5.56
CA PRO A 121 5.14 12.60 -5.31
C PRO A 121 3.73 11.99 -5.27
N LYS A 122 3.63 10.76 -5.78
CA LYS A 122 2.41 9.95 -5.86
C LYS A 122 2.57 8.68 -5.04
N HIS A 123 1.61 8.42 -4.18
CA HIS A 123 1.57 7.26 -3.30
C HIS A 123 0.38 6.37 -3.65
N MET A 124 0.61 5.07 -3.83
CA MET A 124 -0.46 4.11 -4.09
C MET A 124 -0.89 3.43 -2.79
N LEU A 125 -2.07 3.80 -2.28
CA LEU A 125 -2.57 3.37 -0.98
C LEU A 125 -2.99 1.88 -1.00
N GLY A 126 -2.50 1.11 -0.04
CA GLY A 126 -2.89 -0.27 0.19
C GLY A 126 -2.40 -1.30 -0.84
N ILE A 127 -1.54 -0.91 -1.77
CA ILE A 127 -0.99 -1.77 -2.82
C ILE A 127 0.49 -2.05 -2.58
N GLY A 128 0.89 -3.32 -2.67
CA GLY A 128 2.29 -3.73 -2.43
C GLY A 128 2.52 -5.23 -2.65
N HIS A 129 1.71 -5.88 -3.51
CA HIS A 129 2.06 -7.22 -3.96
C HIS A 129 3.30 -7.12 -4.87
N PRO A 130 4.30 -8.02 -4.74
CA PRO A 130 5.58 -7.91 -5.47
C PRO A 130 5.48 -7.76 -6.99
N THR A 131 4.44 -8.34 -7.60
CA THR A 131 4.19 -8.28 -9.04
C THR A 131 3.64 -6.94 -9.51
N ASP A 132 3.08 -6.14 -8.60
CA ASP A 132 2.39 -4.90 -8.95
C ASP A 132 3.32 -3.67 -8.85
N LEU A 133 4.40 -3.77 -8.07
CA LEU A 133 5.29 -2.65 -7.77
C LEU A 133 5.96 -2.08 -9.02
N GLU A 134 6.69 -2.90 -9.79
CA GLU A 134 7.42 -2.43 -10.95
C GLU A 134 6.52 -1.82 -12.05
N PRO A 135 5.38 -2.45 -12.43
CA PRO A 135 4.46 -1.84 -13.38
C PRO A 135 3.89 -0.49 -12.93
N LEU A 136 3.60 -0.32 -11.64
CA LEU A 136 3.12 0.96 -11.10
C LEU A 136 4.21 2.03 -11.06
N VAL A 137 5.45 1.65 -10.70
CA VAL A 137 6.60 2.57 -10.75
C VAL A 137 6.84 3.07 -12.17
N LYS A 138 6.73 2.19 -13.18
CA LYS A 138 6.82 2.58 -14.61
C LYS A 138 5.75 3.57 -15.04
N LEU A 139 4.60 3.60 -14.36
CA LEU A 139 3.55 4.59 -14.60
C LEU A 139 3.79 5.92 -13.86
N GLY A 140 4.74 5.99 -12.93
CA GLY A 140 5.05 7.20 -12.17
C GLY A 140 4.56 7.18 -10.72
N ILE A 141 4.35 6.01 -10.10
CA ILE A 141 4.10 5.89 -8.66
C ILE A 141 5.43 5.84 -7.90
N ASP A 142 5.57 6.69 -6.88
CA ASP A 142 6.82 6.86 -6.13
C ASP A 142 6.89 6.00 -4.87
N SER A 143 5.75 5.75 -4.22
CA SER A 143 5.72 5.05 -2.93
C SER A 143 4.46 4.21 -2.72
N PHE A 144 4.55 3.26 -1.78
CA PHE A 144 3.52 2.25 -1.53
C PHE A 144 3.40 1.97 -0.04
N ASP A 145 2.20 1.59 0.41
CA ASP A 145 1.99 0.91 1.68
C ASP A 145 1.22 -0.39 1.46
N CYS A 146 1.50 -1.41 2.27
CA CYS A 146 0.76 -2.65 2.14
C CYS A 146 0.85 -3.53 3.39
N VAL A 147 -0.28 -4.08 3.82
CA VAL A 147 -0.34 -5.08 4.89
C VAL A 147 0.03 -6.49 4.43
N ALA A 148 0.15 -6.74 3.11
CA ALA A 148 0.32 -8.08 2.54
C ALA A 148 1.50 -8.86 3.12
N PRO A 149 2.71 -8.30 3.33
CA PRO A 149 3.83 -9.04 3.87
C PRO A 149 3.52 -9.67 5.22
N ALA A 150 3.03 -8.88 6.17
CA ALA A 150 2.67 -9.34 7.51
C ALA A 150 1.38 -10.16 7.53
N ARG A 151 0.36 -9.78 6.73
CA ARG A 151 -0.90 -10.52 6.63
C ARG A 151 -0.68 -11.93 6.08
N TYR A 152 0.09 -12.08 5.01
CA TYR A 152 0.41 -13.39 4.44
C TYR A 152 1.24 -14.22 5.42
N ALA A 153 2.21 -13.62 6.08
CA ALA A 153 2.99 -14.30 7.11
C ALA A 153 2.13 -14.90 8.22
N ARG A 154 1.16 -14.14 8.73
CA ARG A 154 0.21 -14.63 9.77
C ARG A 154 -0.62 -15.82 9.31
N HIS A 155 -0.80 -16.00 8.00
CA HIS A 155 -1.55 -17.12 7.41
C HIS A 155 -0.64 -18.20 6.81
N GLY A 156 0.67 -18.19 7.12
CA GLY A 156 1.61 -19.22 6.69
C GLY A 156 2.09 -19.09 5.24
N TYR A 157 1.89 -17.94 4.61
CA TYR A 157 2.34 -17.70 3.22
C TYR A 157 3.63 -16.89 3.18
N ALA A 158 4.67 -17.43 2.55
CA ALA A 158 5.91 -16.73 2.21
C ALA A 158 5.89 -16.23 0.77
N PHE A 159 6.50 -15.07 0.50
CA PHE A 159 6.83 -14.67 -0.87
C PHE A 159 8.01 -15.48 -1.39
N TYR A 160 7.87 -16.02 -2.60
CA TYR A 160 8.91 -16.80 -3.26
C TYR A 160 8.75 -16.72 -4.77
N LYS A 161 9.76 -16.24 -5.50
CA LYS A 161 9.77 -16.13 -6.98
C LYS A 161 8.49 -15.49 -7.54
N ASN A 162 8.07 -14.36 -6.98
CA ASN A 162 6.83 -13.63 -7.30
C ASN A 162 5.53 -14.44 -7.09
N LYS A 163 5.58 -15.53 -6.33
CA LYS A 163 4.44 -16.37 -5.94
C LYS A 163 4.33 -16.45 -4.42
N LYS A 164 3.28 -17.11 -3.94
CA LYS A 164 3.11 -17.45 -2.52
C LYS A 164 3.43 -18.93 -2.28
N LEU A 165 4.32 -19.18 -1.33
CA LEU A 165 4.61 -20.52 -0.83
C LEU A 165 3.75 -20.73 0.44
N ASP A 166 2.92 -21.75 0.45
CA ASP A 166 2.04 -22.09 1.58
C ASP A 166 2.72 -23.09 2.51
N LEU A 167 3.31 -22.58 3.60
CA LEU A 167 4.03 -23.36 4.59
C LEU A 167 3.13 -24.17 5.54
N ASN A 168 1.82 -24.06 5.45
CA ASN A 168 0.90 -24.94 6.17
C ASN A 168 0.85 -26.37 5.57
N LYS A 169 1.34 -26.55 4.34
CA LYS A 169 1.28 -27.83 3.63
C LYS A 169 2.25 -28.85 4.21
N SER A 170 1.75 -30.04 4.50
CA SER A 170 2.53 -31.15 5.11
C SER A 170 3.72 -31.63 4.29
N ILE A 171 3.77 -31.32 2.99
CA ILE A 171 4.93 -31.64 2.13
C ILE A 171 6.24 -31.00 2.63
N TYR A 172 6.15 -29.92 3.43
CA TYR A 172 7.32 -29.23 3.98
C TYR A 172 7.82 -29.83 5.30
N LEU A 173 7.12 -30.80 5.90
CA LEU A 173 7.54 -31.43 7.17
C LEU A 173 8.89 -32.20 7.07
N ASN A 174 9.32 -32.53 5.83
CA ASN A 174 10.62 -33.17 5.57
C ASN A 174 11.51 -32.30 4.67
N ASP A 175 11.19 -31.00 4.50
CA ASP A 175 11.98 -30.10 3.63
C ASP A 175 12.97 -29.28 4.47
N HIS A 176 14.22 -29.71 4.48
CA HIS A 176 15.32 -29.07 5.21
C HIS A 176 15.87 -27.79 4.55
N LEU A 177 15.33 -27.39 3.38
CA LEU A 177 15.78 -26.19 2.69
C LEU A 177 15.20 -24.91 3.32
N PRO A 178 15.88 -23.76 3.19
CA PRO A 178 15.30 -22.47 3.54
C PRO A 178 14.14 -22.13 2.59
N ILE A 179 13.36 -21.07 2.91
CA ILE A 179 12.32 -20.57 2.02
C ILE A 179 12.89 -20.26 0.64
N ASP A 180 14.01 -19.55 0.60
CA ASP A 180 14.78 -19.27 -0.61
C ASP A 180 16.29 -19.36 -0.32
N LYS A 181 17.02 -20.20 -1.08
CA LYS A 181 18.48 -20.39 -0.95
C LYS A 181 19.28 -19.11 -1.25
N ASN A 182 18.71 -18.21 -2.07
CA ASN A 182 19.35 -16.97 -2.47
C ASN A 182 18.95 -15.77 -1.59
N CYS A 183 18.14 -16.00 -0.56
CA CYS A 183 17.67 -14.96 0.33
C CYS A 183 18.57 -14.84 1.57
N ASN A 184 19.08 -13.63 1.81
CA ASN A 184 19.96 -13.33 2.94
C ASN A 184 19.20 -12.85 4.20
N CYS A 185 17.86 -13.00 4.27
CA CYS A 185 17.13 -12.62 5.48
C CYS A 185 17.46 -13.56 6.65
N TYR A 186 17.26 -13.05 7.86
CA TYR A 186 17.49 -13.83 9.10
C TYR A 186 16.78 -15.19 9.07
N THR A 187 15.53 -15.24 8.59
CA THR A 187 14.75 -16.47 8.55
C THR A 187 15.37 -17.51 7.62
N CYS A 188 15.75 -17.13 6.39
CA CYS A 188 16.35 -18.07 5.43
C CYS A 188 17.74 -18.54 5.83
N GLN A 189 18.50 -17.74 6.57
CA GLN A 189 19.85 -18.10 7.02
C GLN A 189 19.85 -19.06 8.22
N ASN A 190 18.76 -19.10 9.00
CA ASN A 190 18.75 -19.82 10.27
C ASN A 190 17.69 -20.92 10.36
N PHE A 191 16.67 -20.94 9.48
CA PHE A 191 15.53 -21.84 9.63
C PHE A 191 15.14 -22.51 8.30
N SER A 192 14.77 -23.80 8.39
CA SER A 192 14.25 -24.58 7.27
C SER A 192 12.74 -24.41 7.10
N ARG A 193 12.25 -24.79 5.92
CA ARG A 193 10.79 -24.90 5.64
C ARG A 193 10.15 -25.93 6.56
N GLN A 194 10.85 -27.01 6.89
CA GLN A 194 10.41 -28.01 7.85
C GLN A 194 10.10 -27.38 9.22
N TYR A 195 11.02 -26.62 9.76
CA TYR A 195 10.86 -26.00 11.07
C TYR A 195 9.69 -24.99 11.05
N LEU A 196 9.63 -24.15 10.03
CA LEU A 196 8.52 -23.19 9.89
C LEU A 196 7.16 -23.90 9.74
N CYS A 197 7.08 -24.95 8.91
CA CYS A 197 5.88 -25.77 8.76
C CYS A 197 5.47 -26.41 10.11
N TYR A 198 6.41 -26.96 10.85
CA TYR A 198 6.16 -27.52 12.17
C TYR A 198 5.58 -26.49 13.13
N LEU A 199 6.18 -25.30 13.21
CA LEU A 199 5.69 -24.20 14.05
C LEU A 199 4.25 -23.78 13.70
N PHE A 200 3.89 -23.73 12.40
CA PHE A 200 2.51 -23.46 11.98
C PHE A 200 1.56 -24.58 12.38
N LYS A 201 1.98 -25.84 12.31
CA LYS A 201 1.14 -27.00 12.72
C LYS A 201 0.79 -26.98 14.20
N ILE A 202 1.71 -26.49 15.05
CA ILE A 202 1.45 -26.36 16.49
C ILE A 202 0.96 -24.96 16.90
N SER A 203 0.61 -24.11 15.90
CA SER A 203 0.10 -22.75 16.11
C SER A 203 1.05 -21.84 16.93
N GLU A 204 2.38 -21.99 16.74
CA GLU A 204 3.39 -21.22 17.43
C GLU A 204 3.56 -19.84 16.79
N PHE A 205 3.44 -18.76 17.56
CA PHE A 205 3.55 -17.37 17.07
C PHE A 205 4.91 -17.03 16.45
N LEU A 206 5.97 -17.72 16.86
CA LEU A 206 7.30 -17.53 16.28
C LEU A 206 7.30 -17.74 14.77
N ALA A 207 6.49 -18.67 14.24
CA ALA A 207 6.33 -18.88 12.81
C ALA A 207 5.92 -17.61 12.08
N MET A 208 4.90 -16.91 12.61
CA MET A 208 4.38 -15.68 12.02
C MET A 208 5.44 -14.56 12.00
N ARG A 209 6.21 -14.44 13.10
CA ARG A 209 7.30 -13.46 13.20
C ARG A 209 8.40 -13.74 12.19
N LEU A 210 8.88 -14.98 12.12
CA LEU A 210 9.95 -15.39 11.19
C LEU A 210 9.51 -15.17 9.74
N LEU A 211 8.26 -15.52 9.43
CA LEU A 211 7.73 -15.34 8.08
C LEU A 211 7.53 -13.86 7.73
N THR A 212 7.14 -13.03 8.70
CA THR A 212 7.04 -11.57 8.51
C THR A 212 8.41 -10.97 8.18
N ILE A 213 9.47 -11.37 8.88
CA ILE A 213 10.86 -10.95 8.61
C ILE A 213 11.23 -11.30 7.17
N HIS A 214 10.95 -12.53 6.72
CA HIS A 214 11.23 -12.95 5.34
C HIS A 214 10.44 -12.14 4.32
N ASN A 215 9.13 -12.00 4.51
CA ASN A 215 8.26 -11.30 3.56
C ASN A 215 8.60 -9.81 3.42
N LEU A 216 8.91 -9.13 4.54
CA LEU A 216 9.38 -7.75 4.51
C LEU A 216 10.71 -7.62 3.78
N PHE A 217 11.68 -8.49 4.10
CA PHE A 217 12.96 -8.50 3.40
C PHE A 217 12.79 -8.71 1.90
N TYR A 218 11.90 -9.61 1.48
CA TYR A 218 11.59 -9.86 0.07
C TYR A 218 11.08 -8.60 -0.64
N ILE A 219 10.15 -7.86 -0.02
CA ILE A 219 9.63 -6.59 -0.57
C ILE A 219 10.72 -5.54 -0.66
N PHE A 220 11.55 -5.38 0.39
CA PHE A 220 12.65 -4.43 0.36
C PHE A 220 13.68 -4.74 -0.72
N GLN A 221 14.03 -6.01 -0.93
CA GLN A 221 14.90 -6.44 -2.02
C GLN A 221 14.28 -6.10 -3.39
N LYS A 222 12.97 -6.37 -3.55
CA LYS A 222 12.26 -6.03 -4.77
C LYS A 222 12.26 -4.54 -5.06
N MET A 223 12.03 -3.71 -4.05
CA MET A 223 12.11 -2.24 -4.18
C MET A 223 13.55 -1.78 -4.51
N GLN A 224 14.57 -2.42 -3.94
CA GLN A 224 15.97 -2.11 -4.26
C GLN A 224 16.32 -2.47 -5.71
N GLU A 225 15.81 -3.62 -6.22
CA GLU A 225 15.95 -3.98 -7.64
C GLU A 225 15.33 -2.93 -8.56
N ILE A 226 14.11 -2.47 -8.25
CA ILE A 226 13.39 -1.43 -9.01
C ILE A 226 14.20 -0.12 -8.98
N LYS A 227 14.64 0.35 -7.80
CA LYS A 227 15.49 1.55 -7.67
C LYS A 227 16.77 1.45 -8.51
N ASN A 228 17.40 0.28 -8.54
CA ASN A 228 18.60 0.07 -9.33
C ASN A 228 18.31 0.09 -10.85
N LYS A 229 17.15 -0.36 -11.29
CA LYS A 229 16.71 -0.25 -12.69
C LYS A 229 16.49 1.21 -13.08
N ILE A 230 15.82 2.01 -12.24
CA ILE A 230 15.63 3.45 -12.47
C ILE A 230 16.99 4.15 -12.62
N ARG A 231 17.93 3.90 -11.68
CA ARG A 231 19.28 4.52 -11.74
C ARG A 231 20.09 4.17 -12.98
N LYS A 232 19.73 3.10 -13.67
CA LYS A 232 20.38 2.62 -14.90
C LYS A 232 19.56 2.91 -16.17
N ASP A 233 18.52 3.74 -16.06
CA ASP A 233 17.59 4.08 -17.15
C ASP A 233 17.01 2.83 -17.86
N LEU A 234 16.70 1.78 -17.08
CA LEU A 234 16.13 0.53 -17.58
C LEU A 234 14.60 0.48 -17.49
N ILE A 235 14.00 1.43 -16.78
CA ILE A 235 12.55 1.57 -16.62
C ILE A 235 12.18 3.04 -16.43
#